data_e821f11ea02821d3cd01daee4c690dda
#
_entry.id   e821f11ea02821d3cd01daee4c690dda
#
_cell.length_a   1.000
_cell.length_b   1.000
_cell.length_c   1.000
_cell.angle_alpha   90.00
_cell.angle_beta   90.00
_cell.angle_gamma   90.00
#
_symmetry.space_group_name_H-M   'P 1'
#
loop_
_entity.id
_entity.type
_entity.pdbx_description
1 polymer ?
#
loop_
_entity_poly.entity_id
_entity_poly.type
_entity_poly.pdbx_seq_one_letter_code
_entity_poly.pdbx_strand_id
1 'polypeptide(L)'
;MEKKEILLKLRQETGMNRREFAEYFGIPYRTVQEWELGHREMPGYLLRLMYYHEKTKEKEQLLPKMQSEDGKISIVRDADGKIIVIINDIRFRGKRKMSWKEVEEFLKEYVKTYYEIEAYSEKIYIGTDFPGEYAHSKDTKALAGANAKAKANAAQAIGELIRTAVNKSESEDYGGRHGNRAQNGWYRYDVRFGLPVYNQEGKLERYNIFSARMLVRCDADGKLYLYDIVRTKKETSTPSGLF
;
A
#
# COMPACT_ATOMS: atom_id res chain seq x y z
N MET A 1 -8.51 30.19 -20.32
CA MET A 1 -7.03 30.14 -20.25
C MET A 1 -6.54 29.42 -21.49
N GLU A 2 -5.68 30.07 -22.25
CA GLU A 2 -5.15 29.50 -23.51
C GLU A 2 -4.15 28.39 -23.23
N LYS A 3 -4.03 27.41 -24.15
CA LYS A 3 -3.12 26.27 -23.98
C LYS A 3 -1.67 26.68 -23.70
N LYS A 4 -1.20 27.78 -24.33
CA LYS A 4 0.14 28.33 -24.11
C LYS A 4 0.34 28.80 -22.66
N GLU A 5 -0.68 29.41 -22.06
CA GLU A 5 -0.63 29.88 -20.66
C GLU A 5 -0.55 28.70 -19.69
N ILE A 6 -1.30 27.63 -19.99
CA ILE A 6 -1.27 26.39 -19.19
C ILE A 6 0.11 25.73 -19.28
N LEU A 7 0.71 25.68 -20.48
CA LEU A 7 2.05 25.13 -20.70
C LEU A 7 3.13 25.94 -19.95
N LEU A 8 3.08 27.25 -20.05
CA LEU A 8 4.00 28.15 -19.34
C LEU A 8 3.90 27.96 -17.82
N LYS A 9 2.68 27.91 -17.31
CA LYS A 9 2.43 27.68 -15.88
C LYS A 9 2.94 26.31 -15.44
N LEU A 10 2.65 25.25 -16.21
CA LEU A 10 3.15 23.91 -15.92
C LEU A 10 4.69 23.89 -15.84
N ARG A 11 5.39 24.51 -16.80
CA ARG A 11 6.86 24.59 -16.75
C ARG A 11 7.36 25.38 -15.55
N GLN A 12 6.72 26.50 -15.22
CA GLN A 12 7.09 27.29 -14.03
C GLN A 12 6.93 26.49 -12.73
N GLU A 13 5.85 25.72 -12.60
CA GLU A 13 5.61 24.83 -11.45
C GLU A 13 6.67 23.76 -11.30
N THR A 14 7.27 23.26 -12.40
CA THR A 14 8.38 22.30 -12.35
C THR A 14 9.75 22.93 -12.00
N GLY A 15 9.85 24.27 -12.00
CA GLY A 15 11.11 24.98 -11.80
C GLY A 15 12.12 24.85 -12.94
N MET A 16 11.77 24.18 -14.03
CA MET A 16 12.66 23.92 -15.16
C MET A 16 12.73 25.11 -16.12
N ASN A 17 13.93 25.36 -16.65
CA ASN A 17 14.06 26.22 -17.83
C ASN A 17 13.52 25.49 -19.08
N ARG A 18 13.35 26.21 -20.20
CA ARG A 18 12.75 25.64 -21.42
C ARG A 18 13.54 24.45 -22.00
N ARG A 19 14.86 24.47 -21.89
CA ARG A 19 15.73 23.39 -22.41
C ARG A 19 15.57 22.13 -21.55
N GLU A 20 15.65 22.30 -20.26
CA GLU A 20 15.44 21.20 -19.28
C GLU A 20 14.05 20.57 -19.41
N PHE A 21 13.03 21.41 -19.58
CA PHE A 21 11.65 20.96 -19.77
C PHE A 21 11.47 20.18 -21.09
N ALA A 22 12.11 20.63 -22.16
CA ALA A 22 12.10 19.94 -23.45
C ALA A 22 12.78 18.57 -23.37
N GLU A 23 13.98 18.51 -22.75
CA GLU A 23 14.72 17.25 -22.54
C GLU A 23 13.94 16.30 -21.65
N TYR A 24 13.36 16.79 -20.56
CA TYR A 24 12.58 16.02 -19.62
C TYR A 24 11.39 15.29 -20.23
N PHE A 25 10.65 15.97 -21.12
CA PHE A 25 9.52 15.37 -21.84
C PHE A 25 9.89 14.72 -23.19
N GLY A 26 11.19 14.68 -23.53
CA GLY A 26 11.65 14.13 -24.80
C GLY A 26 11.13 14.88 -26.03
N ILE A 27 10.88 16.20 -25.91
CA ILE A 27 10.33 17.06 -26.97
C ILE A 27 11.45 17.98 -27.52
N PRO A 28 11.58 18.15 -28.85
CA PRO A 28 12.54 19.08 -29.39
C PRO A 28 12.37 20.50 -28.81
N TYR A 29 13.45 21.13 -28.36
CA TYR A 29 13.45 22.46 -27.75
C TYR A 29 12.66 23.50 -28.58
N ARG A 30 12.88 23.49 -29.91
CA ARG A 30 12.19 24.42 -30.83
C ARG A 30 10.68 24.24 -30.81
N THR A 31 10.21 23.00 -30.66
CA THR A 31 8.77 22.70 -30.58
C THR A 31 8.15 23.30 -29.31
N VAL A 32 8.80 23.16 -28.17
CA VAL A 32 8.35 23.78 -26.89
C VAL A 32 8.35 25.30 -27.03
N GLN A 33 9.39 25.87 -27.63
CA GLN A 33 9.50 27.31 -27.89
C GLN A 33 8.34 27.84 -28.74
N GLU A 34 8.03 27.16 -29.86
CA GLU A 34 6.93 27.56 -30.77
C GLU A 34 5.55 27.51 -30.07
N TRP A 35 5.35 26.52 -29.18
CA TRP A 35 4.12 26.43 -28.40
C TRP A 35 4.01 27.56 -27.35
N GLU A 36 5.08 27.86 -26.62
CA GLU A 36 5.07 28.94 -25.64
C GLU A 36 4.93 30.33 -26.25
N LEU A 37 5.48 30.55 -27.44
CA LEU A 37 5.33 31.79 -28.18
C LEU A 37 3.95 31.92 -28.88
N GLY A 38 3.20 30.81 -28.97
CA GLY A 38 1.94 30.76 -29.63
C GLY A 38 2.00 30.73 -31.17
N HIS A 39 3.21 30.52 -31.74
CA HIS A 39 3.40 30.38 -33.19
C HIS A 39 2.85 29.06 -33.71
N ARG A 40 2.75 28.06 -32.86
CA ARG A 40 2.18 26.74 -33.14
C ARG A 40 1.28 26.31 -32.00
N GLU A 41 0.11 25.77 -32.34
CA GLU A 41 -0.80 25.24 -31.32
C GLU A 41 -0.33 23.88 -30.77
N MET A 42 -0.28 23.74 -29.44
CA MET A 42 0.03 22.50 -28.76
C MET A 42 -1.16 21.54 -28.81
N PRO A 43 -0.93 20.23 -29.11
CA PRO A 43 -1.99 19.23 -29.03
C PRO A 43 -2.56 19.14 -27.60
N GLY A 44 -3.88 19.27 -27.46
CA GLY A 44 -4.53 19.33 -26.14
C GLY A 44 -4.40 18.02 -25.33
N TYR A 45 -4.29 16.86 -26.01
CA TYR A 45 -4.05 15.60 -25.33
C TYR A 45 -2.65 15.53 -24.70
N LEU A 46 -1.63 16.07 -25.40
CA LEU A 46 -0.26 16.07 -24.92
C LEU A 46 -0.09 16.97 -23.69
N LEU A 47 -0.71 18.16 -23.71
CA LEU A 47 -0.73 19.05 -22.55
C LEU A 47 -1.38 18.38 -21.33
N ARG A 48 -2.48 17.64 -21.53
CA ARG A 48 -3.13 16.88 -20.46
C ARG A 48 -2.23 15.77 -19.93
N LEU A 49 -1.55 15.02 -20.80
CA LEU A 49 -0.61 13.97 -20.37
C LEU A 49 0.54 14.54 -19.55
N MET A 50 1.14 15.66 -19.98
CA MET A 50 2.22 16.35 -19.24
C MET A 50 1.72 16.83 -17.87
N TYR A 51 0.52 17.43 -17.82
CA TYR A 51 -0.10 17.87 -16.57
C TYR A 51 -0.35 16.70 -15.61
N TYR A 52 -0.92 15.61 -16.09
CA TYR A 52 -1.15 14.42 -15.25
C TYR A 52 0.16 13.78 -14.79
N HIS A 53 1.18 13.74 -15.64
CA HIS A 53 2.50 13.23 -15.28
C HIS A 53 3.11 14.03 -14.13
N GLU A 54 3.07 15.37 -14.17
CA GLU A 54 3.59 16.20 -13.08
C GLU A 54 2.75 16.07 -11.80
N LYS A 55 1.44 16.08 -11.92
CA LYS A 55 0.55 15.91 -10.75
C LYS A 55 0.67 14.52 -10.11
N THR A 56 0.97 13.51 -10.88
CA THR A 56 1.27 12.17 -10.35
C THR A 56 2.60 12.17 -9.61
N LYS A 57 3.63 12.83 -10.15
CA LYS A 57 4.92 12.97 -9.46
C LYS A 57 4.84 13.79 -8.18
N GLU A 58 4.09 14.91 -8.17
CA GLU A 58 3.84 15.66 -6.94
C GLU A 58 3.18 14.77 -5.88
N LYS A 59 2.20 13.93 -6.26
CA LYS A 59 1.61 12.93 -5.34
C LYS A 59 2.60 11.85 -4.92
N GLU A 60 3.49 11.40 -5.79
CA GLU A 60 4.56 10.45 -5.46
C GLU A 60 5.63 11.05 -4.55
N GLN A 61 5.92 12.36 -4.68
CA GLN A 61 6.84 13.07 -3.78
C GLN A 61 6.18 13.47 -2.46
N LEU A 62 4.86 13.67 -2.44
CA LEU A 62 4.05 13.94 -1.25
C LEU A 62 3.66 12.66 -0.49
N LEU A 63 3.75 11.48 -1.14
CA LEU A 63 3.81 10.24 -0.40
C LEU A 63 5.24 10.15 0.16
N PRO A 64 5.43 10.35 1.46
CA PRO A 64 6.74 10.11 2.03
C PRO A 64 7.12 8.69 1.59
N LYS A 65 8.36 8.48 1.18
CA LYS A 65 9.01 7.18 1.33
C LYS A 65 8.94 6.90 2.82
N MET A 66 7.80 6.37 3.28
CA MET A 66 7.66 5.91 4.65
C MET A 66 8.50 4.63 4.73
N GLN A 67 9.80 4.83 4.80
CA GLN A 67 10.69 3.84 5.37
C GLN A 67 10.42 3.90 6.87
N SER A 68 10.16 2.75 7.49
CA SER A 68 10.31 2.65 8.94
C SER A 68 11.70 3.20 9.28
N GLU A 69 11.84 3.87 10.43
CA GLU A 69 13.12 4.45 10.89
C GLU A 69 14.30 3.47 10.74
N ASP A 70 14.02 2.16 10.78
CA ASP A 70 14.99 1.06 10.64
C ASP A 70 15.17 0.53 9.21
N GLY A 71 14.50 1.07 8.19
CA GLY A 71 14.56 0.57 6.80
C GLY A 71 13.96 -0.83 6.58
N LYS A 72 13.32 -1.42 7.60
CA LYS A 72 12.75 -2.78 7.56
C LYS A 72 11.47 -2.87 6.73
N ILE A 73 10.71 -1.79 6.69
CA ILE A 73 9.47 -1.71 5.94
C ILE A 73 9.54 -0.51 4.99
N SER A 74 9.07 -0.69 3.77
CA SER A 74 8.95 0.38 2.78
C SER A 74 7.64 0.24 2.01
N ILE A 75 7.10 1.37 1.56
CA ILE A 75 5.89 1.42 0.75
C ILE A 75 6.30 1.79 -0.66
N VAL A 76 5.89 0.98 -1.62
CA VAL A 76 6.18 1.16 -3.05
C VAL A 76 4.90 1.05 -3.87
N ARG A 77 4.96 1.48 -5.13
CA ARG A 77 3.91 1.24 -6.12
C ARG A 77 4.42 0.33 -7.23
N ASP A 78 3.56 -0.55 -7.70
CA ASP A 78 3.84 -1.32 -8.91
C ASP A 78 3.58 -0.49 -10.19
N ALA A 79 3.84 -1.10 -11.35
CA ALA A 79 3.65 -0.45 -12.65
C ALA A 79 2.19 0.01 -12.91
N ASP A 80 1.22 -0.62 -12.24
CA ASP A 80 -0.20 -0.24 -12.30
C ASP A 80 -0.56 0.86 -11.28
N GLY A 81 0.42 1.36 -10.52
CA GLY A 81 0.23 2.37 -9.46
C GLY A 81 -0.38 1.81 -8.16
N LYS A 82 -0.52 0.48 -8.04
CA LYS A 82 -1.08 -0.14 -6.83
C LYS A 82 -0.03 -0.21 -5.73
N ILE A 83 -0.43 0.13 -4.52
CA ILE A 83 0.46 0.17 -3.35
C ILE A 83 0.83 -1.25 -2.90
N ILE A 84 2.10 -1.43 -2.52
CA ILE A 84 2.65 -2.65 -1.93
C ILE A 84 3.49 -2.26 -0.72
N VAL A 85 3.23 -2.87 0.42
CA VAL A 85 4.06 -2.76 1.63
C VAL A 85 5.17 -3.80 1.56
N ILE A 86 6.41 -3.39 1.39
CA ILE A 86 7.57 -4.29 1.34
C ILE A 86 8.12 -4.50 2.75
N ILE A 87 8.20 -5.74 3.18
CA ILE A 87 8.73 -6.15 4.48
C ILE A 87 10.09 -6.79 4.22
N ASN A 88 11.17 -6.02 4.41
CA ASN A 88 12.53 -6.42 4.07
C ASN A 88 13.14 -7.40 5.09
N ASP A 89 12.69 -7.36 6.35
CA ASP A 89 13.15 -8.31 7.38
C ASP A 89 12.19 -9.49 7.52
N ILE A 90 12.72 -10.69 7.42
CA ILE A 90 11.97 -11.93 7.66
C ILE A 90 12.19 -12.38 9.10
N ARG A 91 11.38 -11.89 10.03
CA ARG A 91 11.45 -12.24 11.45
C ARG A 91 10.98 -13.67 11.71
N PHE A 92 9.84 -14.06 11.16
CA PHE A 92 9.23 -15.36 11.39
C PHE A 92 9.68 -16.37 10.32
N ARG A 93 10.72 -17.18 10.67
CA ARG A 93 11.45 -18.04 9.71
C ARG A 93 11.09 -19.53 9.79
N GLY A 94 9.92 -19.90 10.23
CA GLY A 94 9.51 -21.31 10.32
C GLY A 94 9.80 -22.10 9.04
N LYS A 95 10.56 -23.22 9.13
CA LYS A 95 10.88 -24.08 7.98
C LYS A 95 9.73 -25.02 7.60
N ARG A 96 9.08 -25.62 8.59
CA ARG A 96 7.97 -26.58 8.40
C ARG A 96 6.66 -26.11 9.00
N LYS A 97 6.69 -25.41 10.14
CA LYS A 97 5.52 -24.91 10.85
C LYS A 97 5.83 -23.54 11.44
N MET A 98 4.91 -22.58 11.28
CA MET A 98 5.01 -21.27 11.90
C MET A 98 4.71 -21.35 13.39
N SER A 99 5.47 -20.60 14.21
CA SER A 99 5.19 -20.40 15.63
C SER A 99 4.17 -19.28 15.78
N TRP A 100 2.88 -19.60 15.72
CA TRP A 100 1.82 -18.60 15.87
C TRP A 100 1.79 -17.98 17.27
N LYS A 101 2.32 -18.68 18.28
CA LYS A 101 2.51 -18.12 19.62
C LYS A 101 3.50 -16.95 19.62
N GLU A 102 4.61 -17.07 18.88
CA GLU A 102 5.58 -15.96 18.75
C GLU A 102 4.97 -14.77 17.99
N VAL A 103 4.15 -15.03 16.97
CA VAL A 103 3.42 -13.97 16.24
C VAL A 103 2.42 -13.28 17.16
N GLU A 104 1.68 -14.03 17.96
CA GLU A 104 0.73 -13.49 18.95
C GLU A 104 1.44 -12.58 19.96
N GLU A 105 2.54 -13.05 20.55
CA GLU A 105 3.31 -12.24 21.51
C GLU A 105 3.82 -10.94 20.89
N PHE A 106 4.33 -11.01 19.65
CA PHE A 106 4.77 -9.83 18.93
C PHE A 106 3.65 -8.83 18.70
N LEU A 107 2.46 -9.31 18.32
CA LEU A 107 1.32 -8.44 18.05
C LEU A 107 0.77 -7.72 19.29
N LYS A 108 1.10 -8.17 20.50
CA LYS A 108 0.72 -7.50 21.74
C LYS A 108 1.33 -6.10 21.86
N GLU A 109 2.46 -5.84 21.18
CA GLU A 109 3.10 -4.53 21.14
C GLU A 109 2.22 -3.46 20.48
N TYR A 110 1.31 -3.86 19.57
CA TYR A 110 0.39 -2.96 18.89
C TYR A 110 -0.89 -2.65 19.71
N VAL A 111 -1.19 -3.43 20.74
CA VAL A 111 -2.44 -3.29 21.52
C VAL A 111 -2.55 -1.90 22.14
N LYS A 112 -3.75 -1.30 22.08
CA LYS A 112 -4.08 0.06 22.51
C LYS A 112 -3.51 1.17 21.60
N THR A 113 -2.97 0.84 20.44
CA THR A 113 -2.64 1.81 19.40
C THR A 113 -3.78 1.97 18.39
N TYR A 114 -3.65 2.92 17.49
CA TYR A 114 -4.50 3.05 16.31
C TYR A 114 -3.68 3.59 15.14
N TYR A 115 -4.16 3.28 13.93
CA TYR A 115 -3.61 3.80 12.67
C TYR A 115 -4.76 4.34 11.82
N GLU A 116 -4.48 5.28 10.94
CA GLU A 116 -5.46 5.86 10.04
C GLU A 116 -5.32 5.29 8.65
N ILE A 117 -6.43 4.85 8.03
CA ILE A 117 -6.47 4.50 6.62
C ILE A 117 -6.50 5.80 5.81
N GLU A 118 -5.41 6.11 5.10
CA GLU A 118 -5.24 7.39 4.39
C GLU A 118 -6.32 7.63 3.34
N ALA A 119 -6.75 6.57 2.63
CA ALA A 119 -7.76 6.66 1.58
C ALA A 119 -9.16 7.07 2.08
N TYR A 120 -9.46 6.84 3.37
CA TYR A 120 -10.80 7.04 3.95
C TYR A 120 -10.79 7.93 5.18
N SER A 121 -9.62 8.34 5.69
CA SER A 121 -9.45 9.08 6.96
C SER A 121 -10.14 8.39 8.14
N GLU A 122 -10.08 7.04 8.16
CA GLU A 122 -10.69 6.20 9.18
C GLU A 122 -9.66 5.66 10.16
N LYS A 123 -9.91 5.83 11.46
CA LYS A 123 -9.05 5.31 12.53
C LYS A 123 -9.40 3.86 12.85
N ILE A 124 -8.42 3.00 12.71
CA ILE A 124 -8.52 1.56 13.04
C ILE A 124 -7.75 1.31 14.33
N TYR A 125 -8.46 0.91 15.35
CA TYR A 125 -7.91 0.61 16.67
C TYR A 125 -7.45 -0.84 16.76
N ILE A 126 -6.39 -1.08 17.55
CA ILE A 126 -5.88 -2.42 17.84
C ILE A 126 -6.37 -2.84 19.22
N GLY A 127 -7.35 -3.71 19.26
CA GLY A 127 -7.94 -4.26 20.48
C GLY A 127 -7.09 -5.37 21.12
N THR A 128 -7.39 -5.71 22.37
CA THR A 128 -6.70 -6.77 23.12
C THR A 128 -6.98 -8.18 22.56
N ASP A 129 -8.05 -8.33 21.80
CA ASP A 129 -8.46 -9.58 21.15
C ASP A 129 -7.71 -9.83 19.81
N PHE A 130 -7.21 -8.78 19.16
CA PHE A 130 -6.56 -8.86 17.86
C PHE A 130 -5.39 -9.87 17.79
N PRO A 131 -4.41 -9.90 18.73
CA PRO A 131 -3.29 -10.85 18.64
C PRO A 131 -3.75 -12.31 18.59
N GLY A 132 -4.71 -12.66 19.45
CA GLY A 132 -5.27 -14.02 19.51
C GLY A 132 -6.07 -14.39 18.25
N GLU A 133 -6.91 -13.47 17.75
CA GLU A 133 -7.70 -13.68 16.53
C GLU A 133 -6.79 -13.83 15.30
N TYR A 134 -5.80 -12.95 15.17
CA TYR A 134 -4.82 -13.03 14.08
C TYR A 134 -4.07 -14.35 14.05
N ALA A 135 -3.59 -14.82 15.20
CA ALA A 135 -2.74 -16.00 15.30
C ALA A 135 -3.52 -17.33 15.25
N HIS A 136 -4.78 -17.35 15.70
CA HIS A 136 -5.52 -18.60 15.95
C HIS A 136 -6.87 -18.69 15.22
N SER A 137 -7.20 -17.75 14.31
CA SER A 137 -8.41 -17.81 13.51
C SER A 137 -8.50 -19.06 12.64
N LYS A 138 -9.69 -19.35 12.15
CA LYS A 138 -9.90 -20.46 11.20
C LYS A 138 -9.10 -20.26 9.92
N ASP A 139 -8.99 -19.01 9.44
CA ASP A 139 -8.19 -18.64 8.27
C ASP A 139 -6.72 -18.98 8.52
N THR A 140 -6.16 -18.53 9.64
CA THR A 140 -4.76 -18.79 10.01
C THR A 140 -4.46 -20.29 10.13
N LYS A 141 -5.34 -21.07 10.74
CA LYS A 141 -5.20 -22.52 10.86
C LYS A 141 -5.24 -23.26 9.51
N ALA A 142 -5.92 -22.69 8.52
CA ALA A 142 -5.99 -23.25 7.17
C ALA A 142 -4.79 -22.90 6.30
N LEU A 143 -3.97 -21.90 6.70
CA LEU A 143 -2.80 -21.48 5.93
C LEU A 143 -1.65 -22.48 6.05
N ALA A 144 -0.95 -22.70 4.92
CA ALA A 144 0.24 -23.53 4.84
C ALA A 144 1.34 -22.90 3.99
N GLY A 145 2.57 -23.37 4.13
CA GLY A 145 3.70 -23.00 3.30
C GLY A 145 3.96 -21.49 3.21
N ALA A 146 4.07 -21.00 1.97
CA ALA A 146 4.41 -19.61 1.71
C ALA A 146 3.36 -18.62 2.24
N ASN A 147 2.06 -18.97 2.19
CA ASN A 147 0.99 -18.10 2.65
C ASN A 147 0.99 -17.97 4.19
N ALA A 148 1.25 -19.06 4.92
CA ALA A 148 1.39 -19.01 6.38
C ALA A 148 2.60 -18.14 6.80
N LYS A 149 3.75 -18.32 6.13
CA LYS A 149 4.93 -17.49 6.33
C LYS A 149 4.67 -16.03 6.01
N ALA A 150 3.93 -15.77 4.94
CA ALA A 150 3.57 -14.42 4.54
C ALA A 150 2.70 -13.73 5.59
N LYS A 151 1.61 -14.36 6.03
CA LYS A 151 0.75 -13.82 7.09
C LYS A 151 1.55 -13.57 8.38
N ALA A 152 2.40 -14.53 8.81
CA ALA A 152 3.21 -14.34 10.01
C ALA A 152 4.11 -13.10 9.91
N ASN A 153 4.77 -12.88 8.76
CA ASN A 153 5.64 -11.72 8.58
C ASN A 153 4.88 -10.41 8.34
N ALA A 154 3.65 -10.45 7.81
CA ALA A 154 2.77 -9.29 7.72
C ALA A 154 2.46 -8.66 9.09
N ALA A 155 2.55 -9.43 10.17
CA ALA A 155 2.43 -8.94 11.54
C ALA A 155 3.40 -7.79 11.87
N GLN A 156 4.55 -7.72 11.21
CA GLN A 156 5.54 -6.66 11.41
C GLN A 156 5.13 -5.31 10.83
N ALA A 157 4.17 -5.30 9.90
CA ALA A 157 3.77 -4.13 9.12
C ALA A 157 2.30 -3.75 9.32
N ILE A 158 1.71 -4.03 10.48
CA ILE A 158 0.29 -3.78 10.75
C ILE A 158 -0.06 -2.30 10.52
N GLY A 159 0.78 -1.38 10.97
CA GLY A 159 0.56 0.06 10.80
C GLY A 159 0.53 0.47 9.32
N GLU A 160 1.51 0.02 8.55
CA GLU A 160 1.65 0.34 7.13
C GLU A 160 0.53 -0.32 6.29
N LEU A 161 0.16 -1.56 6.62
CA LEU A 161 -0.95 -2.25 5.96
C LEU A 161 -2.29 -1.54 6.21
N ILE A 162 -2.52 -1.03 7.43
CA ILE A 162 -3.72 -0.23 7.72
C ILE A 162 -3.69 1.07 6.91
N ARG A 163 -2.59 1.83 6.95
CA ARG A 163 -2.49 3.13 6.26
C ARG A 163 -2.74 3.02 4.76
N THR A 164 -2.28 1.93 4.16
CA THR A 164 -2.34 1.70 2.70
C THR A 164 -3.54 0.89 2.24
N ALA A 165 -4.45 0.53 3.14
CA ALA A 165 -5.63 -0.28 2.83
C ALA A 165 -6.59 0.44 1.88
N VAL A 166 -7.15 -0.32 0.92
CA VAL A 166 -8.03 0.20 -0.14
C VAL A 166 -9.25 -0.71 -0.33
N ASN A 167 -10.13 -0.35 -1.26
CA ASN A 167 -11.30 -1.15 -1.67
C ASN A 167 -12.20 -1.55 -0.49
N LYS A 168 -12.59 -0.54 0.31
CA LYS A 168 -13.54 -0.75 1.42
C LYS A 168 -14.82 -1.41 0.93
N SER A 169 -15.23 -2.47 1.61
CA SER A 169 -16.52 -3.13 1.43
C SER A 169 -17.14 -3.46 2.78
N GLU A 170 -18.45 -3.37 2.85
CA GLU A 170 -19.23 -3.70 4.04
C GLU A 170 -19.75 -5.14 3.98
N SER A 171 -19.93 -5.75 5.13
CA SER A 171 -20.68 -7.01 5.26
C SER A 171 -21.37 -7.08 6.61
N GLU A 172 -22.57 -7.60 6.61
CA GLU A 172 -23.31 -7.85 7.83
C GLU A 172 -22.65 -8.96 8.67
N ASP A 173 -22.88 -8.92 9.99
CA ASP A 173 -22.52 -10.03 10.89
C ASP A 173 -23.56 -11.14 10.76
N TYR A 174 -23.35 -12.06 9.80
CA TYR A 174 -24.23 -13.20 9.63
C TYR A 174 -24.18 -14.11 10.87
N GLY A 175 -25.25 -14.02 11.67
CA GLY A 175 -25.47 -14.88 12.82
C GLY A 175 -25.18 -14.25 14.18
N GLY A 176 -24.91 -12.95 14.26
CA GLY A 176 -24.83 -12.19 15.54
C GLY A 176 -23.82 -12.72 16.54
N ARG A 177 -22.77 -13.44 16.10
CA ARG A 177 -21.86 -14.19 16.97
C ARG A 177 -20.95 -13.30 17.82
N HIS A 178 -20.79 -12.04 17.41
CA HIS A 178 -19.88 -11.10 18.07
C HIS A 178 -20.60 -10.06 18.96
N GLY A 179 -21.95 -10.11 19.00
CA GLY A 179 -22.77 -9.24 19.87
C GLY A 179 -22.40 -7.76 19.76
N ASN A 180 -22.30 -7.09 20.90
CA ASN A 180 -21.99 -5.64 20.95
C ASN A 180 -20.62 -5.29 20.34
N ARG A 181 -19.69 -6.24 20.20
CA ARG A 181 -18.35 -5.99 19.64
C ARG A 181 -18.35 -5.78 18.12
N ALA A 182 -19.40 -6.19 17.41
CA ALA A 182 -19.57 -5.97 15.98
C ALA A 182 -21.01 -5.55 15.65
N GLN A 183 -21.64 -4.77 16.53
CA GLN A 183 -23.03 -4.39 16.42
C GLN A 183 -23.32 -3.59 15.15
N ASN A 184 -22.38 -2.78 14.72
CA ASN A 184 -22.47 -1.95 13.52
C ASN A 184 -21.81 -2.60 12.28
N GLY A 185 -21.64 -3.94 12.30
CA GLY A 185 -21.20 -4.73 11.16
C GLY A 185 -19.69 -4.86 10.99
N TRP A 186 -19.31 -5.28 9.80
CA TRP A 186 -17.95 -5.60 9.41
C TRP A 186 -17.54 -4.84 8.17
N TYR A 187 -16.27 -4.38 8.15
CA TYR A 187 -15.63 -3.79 6.99
C TYR A 187 -14.47 -4.67 6.52
N ARG A 188 -14.25 -4.70 5.22
CA ARG A 188 -13.13 -5.38 4.57
C ARG A 188 -12.39 -4.39 3.71
N TYR A 189 -11.06 -4.47 3.77
CA TYR A 189 -10.16 -3.66 2.96
C TYR A 189 -9.15 -4.58 2.30
N ASP A 190 -8.78 -4.30 1.07
CA ASP A 190 -7.72 -5.03 0.40
C ASP A 190 -6.37 -4.44 0.79
N VAL A 191 -5.39 -5.31 1.04
CA VAL A 191 -4.01 -4.96 1.35
C VAL A 191 -3.06 -5.82 0.52
N ARG A 192 -1.90 -5.27 0.16
CA ARG A 192 -0.86 -5.99 -0.59
C ARG A 192 0.49 -5.78 0.07
N PHE A 193 1.28 -6.84 0.14
CA PHE A 193 2.61 -6.76 0.71
C PHE A 193 3.58 -7.72 0.03
N GLY A 194 4.87 -7.41 0.13
CA GLY A 194 5.96 -8.16 -0.47
C GLY A 194 6.95 -8.67 0.54
N LEU A 195 7.43 -9.90 0.32
CA LEU A 195 8.52 -10.50 1.09
C LEU A 195 9.70 -10.81 0.18
N PRO A 196 10.95 -10.53 0.61
CA PRO A 196 12.14 -10.80 -0.19
C PRO A 196 12.39 -12.30 -0.34
N VAL A 197 12.90 -12.66 -1.49
CA VAL A 197 13.44 -13.97 -1.82
C VAL A 197 14.91 -13.81 -2.13
N TYR A 198 15.74 -14.51 -1.42
CA TYR A 198 17.18 -14.50 -1.59
C TYR A 198 17.66 -15.77 -2.30
N ASN A 199 18.66 -15.66 -3.15
CA ASN A 199 19.34 -16.79 -3.77
C ASN A 199 20.25 -17.52 -2.76
N GLN A 200 20.94 -18.57 -3.20
CA GLN A 200 21.85 -19.35 -2.36
C GLN A 200 23.04 -18.53 -1.81
N GLU A 201 23.40 -17.46 -2.49
CA GLU A 201 24.50 -16.55 -2.12
C GLU A 201 24.03 -15.44 -1.14
N GLY A 202 22.73 -15.45 -0.76
CA GLY A 202 22.16 -14.41 0.12
C GLY A 202 21.85 -13.09 -0.60
N LYS A 203 21.92 -13.03 -1.93
CA LYS A 203 21.56 -11.85 -2.71
C LYS A 203 20.07 -11.84 -2.98
N LEU A 204 19.44 -10.66 -2.86
CA LEU A 204 18.03 -10.46 -3.19
C LEU A 204 17.78 -10.83 -4.66
N GLU A 205 16.90 -11.78 -4.90
CA GLU A 205 16.51 -12.24 -6.24
C GLU A 205 15.23 -11.57 -6.71
N ARG A 206 14.22 -11.51 -5.83
CA ARG A 206 12.91 -10.92 -6.13
C ARG A 206 12.11 -10.72 -4.86
N TYR A 207 10.95 -10.08 -4.99
CA TYR A 207 9.90 -10.10 -3.96
C TYR A 207 8.76 -11.03 -4.36
N ASN A 208 8.30 -11.86 -3.45
CA ASN A 208 7.02 -12.53 -3.58
C ASN A 208 5.94 -11.58 -3.07
N ILE A 209 4.98 -11.26 -3.92
CA ILE A 209 3.87 -10.37 -3.58
C ILE A 209 2.68 -11.21 -3.14
N PHE A 210 1.99 -10.72 -2.12
CA PHE A 210 0.81 -11.34 -1.53
C PHE A 210 -0.31 -10.32 -1.49
N SER A 211 -1.51 -10.75 -1.84
CA SER A 211 -2.75 -10.05 -1.55
C SER A 211 -3.38 -10.66 -0.30
N ALA A 212 -4.03 -9.83 0.50
CA ALA A 212 -4.80 -10.24 1.65
C ALA A 212 -5.96 -9.28 1.88
N ARG A 213 -6.85 -9.65 2.78
CA ARG A 213 -8.01 -8.85 3.15
C ARG A 213 -7.98 -8.55 4.64
N MET A 214 -7.88 -7.28 4.98
CA MET A 214 -8.01 -6.80 6.35
C MET A 214 -9.47 -6.84 6.76
N LEU A 215 -9.78 -7.49 7.87
CA LEU A 215 -11.10 -7.60 8.44
C LEU A 215 -11.20 -6.69 9.67
N VAL A 216 -12.17 -5.78 9.65
CA VAL A 216 -12.38 -4.76 10.67
C VAL A 216 -13.81 -4.87 11.18
N ARG A 217 -13.98 -4.92 12.49
CA ARG A 217 -15.30 -4.86 13.13
C ARG A 217 -15.64 -3.44 13.55
N CYS A 218 -16.92 -3.08 13.48
CA CYS A 218 -17.44 -1.83 14.00
C CYS A 218 -18.24 -2.11 15.27
N ASP A 219 -17.81 -1.54 16.40
CA ASP A 219 -18.49 -1.72 17.67
C ASP A 219 -19.77 -0.87 17.81
N ALA A 220 -20.43 -0.97 18.95
CA ALA A 220 -21.65 -0.22 19.25
C ALA A 220 -21.46 1.31 19.23
N ASP A 221 -20.26 1.78 19.55
CA ASP A 221 -19.90 3.21 19.58
C ASP A 221 -19.40 3.73 18.22
N GLY A 222 -19.45 2.89 17.18
CA GLY A 222 -18.97 3.22 15.84
C GLY A 222 -17.44 3.19 15.67
N LYS A 223 -16.70 2.69 16.66
CA LYS A 223 -15.24 2.54 16.55
C LYS A 223 -14.89 1.31 15.74
N LEU A 224 -13.89 1.47 14.90
CA LEU A 224 -13.38 0.43 14.02
C LEU A 224 -12.18 -0.28 14.65
N TYR A 225 -12.26 -1.59 14.80
CA TYR A 225 -11.21 -2.41 15.37
C TYR A 225 -10.69 -3.43 14.38
N LEU A 226 -9.38 -3.50 14.19
CA LEU A 226 -8.75 -4.57 13.42
C LEU A 226 -9.03 -5.90 14.10
N TYR A 227 -9.56 -6.86 13.34
CA TYR A 227 -9.88 -8.19 13.83
C TYR A 227 -8.89 -9.25 13.31
N ASP A 228 -8.65 -9.26 12.00
CA ASP A 228 -7.72 -10.22 11.38
C ASP A 228 -7.27 -9.71 9.99
N ILE A 229 -6.23 -10.34 9.45
CA ILE A 229 -5.85 -10.27 8.02
C ILE A 229 -6.05 -11.66 7.44
N VAL A 230 -7.06 -11.79 6.60
CA VAL A 230 -7.53 -13.09 6.07
C VAL A 230 -7.26 -13.23 4.57
N ARG A 231 -7.42 -14.46 4.06
CA ARG A 231 -7.27 -14.78 2.63
C ARG A 231 -5.90 -14.40 2.06
N THR A 232 -4.85 -14.52 2.87
CA THR A 232 -3.48 -14.28 2.40
C THR A 232 -3.13 -15.25 1.30
N LYS A 233 -2.85 -14.72 0.09
CA LYS A 233 -2.56 -15.51 -1.11
C LYS A 233 -1.43 -14.88 -1.90
N LYS A 234 -0.46 -15.71 -2.32
CA LYS A 234 0.60 -15.29 -3.24
C LYS A 234 0.00 -14.91 -4.60
N GLU A 235 0.39 -13.75 -5.13
CA GLU A 235 0.04 -13.35 -6.50
C GLU A 235 0.83 -14.18 -7.51
N THR A 236 0.17 -14.58 -8.61
CA THR A 236 0.79 -15.45 -9.64
C THR A 236 1.65 -14.68 -10.62
N SER A 237 1.41 -13.38 -10.78
CA SER A 237 2.23 -12.48 -11.59
C SER A 237 3.09 -11.62 -10.69
N THR A 238 4.41 -11.58 -10.91
CA THR A 238 5.27 -10.57 -10.28
C THR A 238 5.01 -9.25 -10.99
N PRO A 239 4.63 -8.16 -10.27
CA PRO A 239 4.47 -6.86 -10.89
C PRO A 239 5.78 -6.46 -11.57
N SER A 240 5.73 -6.04 -12.83
CA SER A 240 6.86 -5.46 -13.53
C SER A 240 7.23 -4.13 -12.89
N GLY A 241 8.51 -3.86 -12.65
CA GLY A 241 9.01 -2.56 -12.18
C GLY A 241 9.37 -2.44 -10.69
N LEU A 242 9.50 -3.57 -9.97
CA LEU A 242 9.95 -3.57 -8.56
C LEU A 242 11.49 -3.66 -8.38
N PHE A 243 12.27 -3.50 -9.45
CA PHE A 243 13.73 -3.55 -9.45
C PHE A 243 14.35 -2.32 -10.09
#